data_71c6fa91041577daad043583772925d6
#
_entry.id   71c6fa91041577daad043583772925d6
#
_cell.length_a   1.000
_cell.length_b   1.000
_cell.length_c   1.000
_cell.angle_alpha   90.00
_cell.angle_beta   90.00
_cell.angle_gamma   90.00
#
_symmetry.space_group_name_H-M   'P 1'
#
loop_
_entity.id
_entity.type
_entity.pdbx_description
1 polymer ?
#
loop_
_entity_poly.entity_id
_entity_poly.type
_entity_poly.pdbx_seq_one_letter_code
_entity_poly.pdbx_strand_id
1 'polypeptide(L)'
;MYSVFWDSPLNTKRSKTIYFELKVIGIGRGGFSFSEADAGIAIGFVAPPYPTFRLPGWERASLGVHGDDGRKYVNDAWGGIDFTSAFKPGDTVGIGITFSVPRNPPSYEQSQQGRLLDIDVFFTRNGVKEGGWDGHEELDVRSEGGNAGLRGECDLFPAIGVFGGVDFDVLFHPSQWLYRPY
;
A
#
# COMPACT_ATOMS: atom_id res chain seq x y z
N MET A 1 -2.65 -0.18 -17.82
CA MET A 1 -1.44 -1.05 -17.82
C MET A 1 -0.24 -0.11 -17.90
N TYR A 2 0.51 0.00 -16.81
CA TYR A 2 1.70 0.85 -16.78
C TYR A 2 2.91 -0.03 -17.04
N SER A 3 3.55 0.17 -18.19
CA SER A 3 4.75 -0.57 -18.54
C SER A 3 5.93 -0.07 -17.70
N VAL A 4 6.53 -0.93 -16.90
CA VAL A 4 7.73 -0.65 -16.10
C VAL A 4 8.88 -0.13 -16.96
N PHE A 5 8.93 -0.52 -18.21
CA PHE A 5 10.06 -0.24 -19.07
C PHE A 5 10.17 1.20 -19.56
N TRP A 6 9.05 1.84 -19.94
CA TRP A 6 9.07 3.15 -20.60
C TRP A 6 8.90 4.31 -19.61
N ASP A 7 8.28 4.07 -18.48
CA ASP A 7 7.82 5.09 -17.53
C ASP A 7 8.55 5.00 -16.16
N SER A 8 9.62 4.23 -16.13
CA SER A 8 10.45 4.08 -14.93
C SER A 8 11.16 5.40 -14.58
N PRO A 9 11.23 5.80 -13.32
CA PRO A 9 12.02 6.95 -12.88
C PRO A 9 13.49 6.89 -13.30
N LEU A 10 14.05 5.68 -13.41
CA LEU A 10 15.43 5.51 -13.89
C LEU A 10 15.61 5.98 -15.33
N ASN A 11 14.60 5.79 -16.18
CA ASN A 11 14.62 6.21 -17.59
C ASN A 11 14.21 7.66 -17.75
N THR A 12 13.14 8.07 -17.09
CA THR A 12 12.55 9.40 -17.25
C THR A 12 13.23 10.48 -16.41
N LYS A 13 14.00 10.09 -15.38
CA LYS A 13 14.57 10.98 -14.35
C LYS A 13 13.52 11.80 -13.61
N ARG A 14 12.27 11.35 -13.62
CA ARG A 14 11.14 11.97 -12.93
C ARG A 14 10.58 11.01 -11.90
N SER A 15 10.14 11.53 -10.77
CA SER A 15 9.40 10.71 -9.80
C SER A 15 8.06 10.27 -10.40
N LYS A 16 7.62 9.10 -9.96
CA LYS A 16 6.34 8.52 -10.35
C LYS A 16 5.55 8.17 -9.10
N THR A 17 4.34 8.70 -9.00
CA THR A 17 3.43 8.37 -7.90
C THR A 17 2.27 7.55 -8.44
N ILE A 18 1.95 6.47 -7.75
CA ILE A 18 0.74 5.68 -7.92
C ILE A 18 -0.10 5.91 -6.68
N TYR A 19 -1.36 6.29 -6.85
CA TYR A 19 -2.26 6.60 -5.75
C TYR A 19 -3.70 6.25 -6.10
N PHE A 20 -4.47 5.79 -5.13
CA PHE A 20 -5.91 5.64 -5.22
C PHE A 20 -6.56 5.79 -3.86
N GLU A 21 -7.86 6.04 -3.86
CA GLU A 21 -8.67 6.14 -2.66
C GLU A 21 -9.80 5.12 -2.67
N LEU A 22 -10.26 4.78 -1.50
CA LEU A 22 -11.52 4.08 -1.30
C LEU A 22 -12.35 4.80 -0.23
N LYS A 23 -13.65 4.83 -0.46
CA LYS A 23 -14.62 5.34 0.51
C LYS A 23 -15.31 4.16 1.20
N VAL A 24 -15.18 4.08 2.51
CA VAL A 24 -15.86 3.08 3.33
C VAL A 24 -17.33 3.52 3.51
N ILE A 25 -18.27 2.70 3.06
CA ILE A 25 -19.71 2.99 3.17
C ILE A 25 -20.29 2.28 4.37
N GLY A 26 -19.95 0.99 4.55
CA GLY A 26 -20.44 0.18 5.65
C GLY A 26 -19.48 -0.94 6.02
N ILE A 27 -19.41 -1.28 7.29
CA ILE A 27 -18.65 -2.42 7.82
C ILE A 27 -19.61 -3.29 8.63
N GLY A 28 -19.67 -4.58 8.31
CA GLY A 28 -20.58 -5.54 8.91
C GLY A 28 -21.93 -5.59 8.22
N ARG A 29 -22.58 -6.76 8.26
CA ARG A 29 -23.95 -6.90 7.75
C ARG A 29 -24.92 -6.31 8.75
N GLY A 30 -25.70 -5.32 8.33
CA GLY A 30 -26.70 -4.65 9.16
C GLY A 30 -27.62 -5.64 9.88
N GLY A 31 -27.71 -5.52 11.21
CA GLY A 31 -28.73 -6.18 12.03
C GLY A 31 -28.25 -7.30 12.96
N PHE A 32 -27.05 -7.79 12.87
CA PHE A 32 -26.47 -8.69 13.86
C PHE A 32 -25.19 -8.05 14.45
N SER A 33 -25.13 -8.00 15.78
CA SER A 33 -23.96 -7.57 16.52
C SER A 33 -22.84 -8.59 16.33
N PHE A 34 -22.12 -8.50 15.21
CA PHE A 34 -20.82 -9.12 15.08
C PHE A 34 -19.82 -8.17 15.72
N SER A 35 -18.82 -8.72 16.41
CA SER A 35 -17.69 -7.92 16.88
C SER A 35 -17.01 -7.23 15.69
N GLU A 36 -16.43 -6.05 15.87
CA GLU A 36 -15.71 -5.32 14.81
C GLU A 36 -14.63 -6.19 14.13
N ALA A 37 -14.20 -7.26 14.78
CA ALA A 37 -13.25 -8.26 14.26
C ALA A 37 -13.82 -9.18 13.16
N ASP A 38 -15.13 -9.18 12.91
CA ASP A 38 -15.76 -10.11 11.97
C ASP A 38 -15.89 -9.54 10.55
N ALA A 39 -15.53 -8.30 10.34
CA ALA A 39 -15.54 -7.65 9.02
C ALA A 39 -14.45 -6.58 8.94
N GLY A 40 -13.77 -6.52 7.82
CA GLY A 40 -12.72 -5.52 7.61
C GLY A 40 -12.36 -5.35 6.15
N ILE A 41 -11.67 -4.24 5.88
CA ILE A 41 -11.15 -3.89 4.57
C ILE A 41 -9.70 -3.43 4.70
N ALA A 42 -8.87 -3.86 3.78
CA ALA A 42 -7.49 -3.43 3.67
C ALA A 42 -7.25 -2.75 2.31
N ILE A 43 -6.43 -1.71 2.30
CA ILE A 43 -6.02 -0.98 1.10
C ILE A 43 -4.50 -1.10 0.94
N GLY A 44 -4.02 -1.40 -0.27
CA GLY A 44 -2.60 -1.61 -0.47
C GLY A 44 -2.16 -1.79 -1.91
N PHE A 45 -0.96 -2.34 -2.07
CA PHE A 45 -0.39 -2.72 -3.36
C PHE A 45 0.20 -4.13 -3.29
N VAL A 46 0.12 -4.84 -4.40
CA VAL A 46 0.66 -6.19 -4.55
C VAL A 46 1.39 -6.35 -5.88
N ALA A 47 2.42 -7.17 -5.90
CA ALA A 47 3.05 -7.66 -7.13
C ALA A 47 2.52 -9.06 -7.46
N PRO A 48 1.99 -9.31 -8.67
CA PRO A 48 1.57 -10.65 -9.07
C PRO A 48 2.76 -11.63 -9.23
N PRO A 49 2.54 -12.94 -8.98
CA PRO A 49 1.29 -13.53 -8.48
C PRO A 49 1.08 -13.29 -6.99
N TYR A 50 -0.13 -12.91 -6.61
CA TYR A 50 -0.51 -12.68 -5.21
C TYR A 50 -1.71 -13.58 -4.83
N PRO A 51 -1.72 -14.22 -3.65
CA PRO A 51 -2.82 -15.09 -3.23
C PRO A 51 -4.12 -14.29 -3.03
N THR A 52 -5.19 -14.69 -3.70
CA THR A 52 -6.49 -13.98 -3.63
C THR A 52 -7.21 -14.11 -2.28
N PHE A 53 -6.76 -15.03 -1.42
CA PHE A 53 -7.29 -15.25 -0.07
C PHE A 53 -6.45 -14.59 1.03
N ARG A 54 -5.52 -13.70 0.67
CA ARG A 54 -4.68 -12.93 1.60
C ARG A 54 -4.93 -11.44 1.45
N LEU A 55 -4.96 -10.74 2.56
CA LEU A 55 -5.03 -9.28 2.56
C LEU A 55 -3.70 -8.69 2.07
N PRO A 56 -3.70 -7.54 1.35
CA PRO A 56 -2.47 -6.88 0.93
C PRO A 56 -1.59 -6.56 2.14
N GLY A 57 -0.31 -6.87 2.04
CA GLY A 57 0.66 -6.72 3.10
C GLY A 57 1.04 -8.03 3.82
N TRP A 58 0.20 -9.07 3.78
CA TRP A 58 0.46 -10.33 4.50
C TRP A 58 1.43 -11.27 3.80
N GLU A 59 1.58 -11.17 2.50
CA GLU A 59 2.50 -12.03 1.73
C GLU A 59 3.57 -11.20 1.04
N ARG A 60 4.59 -11.88 0.52
CA ARG A 60 5.71 -11.27 -0.21
C ARG A 60 5.24 -10.37 -1.34
N ALA A 61 6.01 -9.33 -1.57
CA ALA A 61 5.76 -8.34 -2.61
C ALA A 61 4.41 -7.64 -2.46
N SER A 62 4.01 -7.38 -1.22
CA SER A 62 2.81 -6.61 -0.92
C SER A 62 3.00 -5.68 0.28
N LEU A 63 2.21 -4.62 0.29
CA LEU A 63 2.08 -3.72 1.43
C LEU A 63 0.62 -3.26 1.54
N GLY A 64 0.20 -2.94 2.75
CA GLY A 64 -1.15 -2.44 2.97
C GLY A 64 -1.36 -1.84 4.35
N VAL A 65 -2.48 -1.14 4.48
CA VAL A 65 -3.03 -0.68 5.76
C VAL A 65 -4.36 -1.37 5.95
N HIS A 66 -4.53 -2.01 7.10
CA HIS A 66 -5.73 -2.76 7.44
C HIS A 66 -6.69 -1.90 8.24
N GLY A 67 -7.94 -1.96 7.88
CA GLY A 67 -8.96 -1.09 8.46
C GLY A 67 -9.60 -1.62 9.73
N ASP A 68 -9.44 -2.88 10.05
CA ASP A 68 -9.95 -3.49 11.28
C ASP A 68 -9.14 -3.08 12.52
N ASP A 69 -7.83 -2.89 12.35
CA ASP A 69 -6.92 -2.55 13.45
C ASP A 69 -6.10 -1.27 13.21
N GLY A 70 -6.08 -0.73 12.00
CA GLY A 70 -5.29 0.45 11.62
C GLY A 70 -3.80 0.19 11.48
N ARG A 71 -3.37 -1.06 11.40
CA ARG A 71 -1.96 -1.41 11.28
C ARG A 71 -1.47 -1.39 9.85
N LYS A 72 -0.19 -1.05 9.67
CA LYS A 72 0.53 -1.25 8.40
C LYS A 72 1.17 -2.63 8.37
N TYR A 73 1.09 -3.26 7.20
CA TYR A 73 1.68 -4.55 6.90
C TYR A 73 2.55 -4.41 5.67
N VAL A 74 3.78 -4.86 5.74
CA VAL A 74 4.70 -4.88 4.61
C VAL A 74 5.39 -6.23 4.60
N ASN A 75 4.95 -7.13 3.72
CA ASN A 75 5.49 -8.48 3.65
C ASN A 75 5.47 -9.19 5.03
N ASP A 76 4.42 -8.99 5.80
CA ASP A 76 4.32 -9.35 7.21
C ASP A 76 3.04 -10.14 7.50
N ALA A 77 3.19 -11.45 7.77
CA ALA A 77 2.09 -12.34 8.14
C ALA A 77 1.82 -12.38 9.66
N TRP A 78 2.56 -11.64 10.50
CA TRP A 78 2.61 -11.87 11.94
C TRP A 78 1.97 -10.80 12.83
N GLY A 79 1.41 -9.76 12.30
CA GLY A 79 0.65 -8.86 13.13
C GLY A 79 0.78 -7.38 12.83
N GLY A 80 1.61 -6.99 11.89
CA GLY A 80 1.76 -5.60 11.47
C GLY A 80 2.31 -4.67 12.56
N ILE A 81 2.40 -3.39 12.21
CA ILE A 81 2.87 -2.33 13.11
C ILE A 81 1.76 -1.29 13.26
N ASP A 82 1.50 -0.83 14.47
CA ASP A 82 0.56 0.25 14.75
C ASP A 82 0.88 1.48 13.90
N PHE A 83 -0.12 2.00 13.21
CA PHE A 83 0.11 3.07 12.24
C PHE A 83 -0.98 4.14 12.25
N THR A 84 -2.23 3.75 12.17
CA THR A 84 -3.38 4.66 12.17
C THR A 84 -4.52 4.05 13.00
N SER A 85 -5.65 4.69 13.09
CA SER A 85 -6.84 4.12 13.74
C SER A 85 -7.63 3.23 12.77
N ALA A 86 -8.45 2.32 13.31
CA ALA A 86 -9.39 1.52 12.53
C ALA A 86 -10.27 2.39 11.62
N PHE A 87 -10.60 1.87 10.43
CA PHE A 87 -11.46 2.58 9.48
C PHE A 87 -12.91 2.55 9.94
N LYS A 88 -13.64 3.61 9.63
CA LYS A 88 -15.06 3.76 10.01
C LYS A 88 -15.91 4.03 8.77
N PRO A 89 -17.19 3.65 8.79
CA PRO A 89 -18.12 4.10 7.77
C PRO A 89 -18.08 5.63 7.63
N GLY A 90 -17.98 6.10 6.39
CA GLY A 90 -17.79 7.52 6.06
C GLY A 90 -16.34 7.95 5.81
N ASP A 91 -15.35 7.18 6.26
CA ASP A 91 -13.94 7.48 5.95
C ASP A 91 -13.66 7.30 4.45
N THR A 92 -12.88 8.23 3.90
CA THR A 92 -12.22 8.07 2.62
C THR A 92 -10.73 7.91 2.89
N VAL A 93 -10.21 6.73 2.64
CA VAL A 93 -8.79 6.39 2.86
C VAL A 93 -8.07 6.23 1.54
N GLY A 94 -6.81 6.63 1.51
CA GLY A 94 -5.99 6.52 0.33
C GLY A 94 -4.59 6.00 0.65
N ILE A 95 -3.99 5.30 -0.31
CA ILE A 95 -2.62 4.85 -0.22
C ILE A 95 -1.87 5.19 -1.50
N GLY A 96 -0.65 5.66 -1.37
CA GLY A 96 0.22 5.99 -2.49
C GLY A 96 1.64 5.52 -2.30
N ILE A 97 2.29 5.27 -3.44
CA ILE A 97 3.72 4.99 -3.53
C ILE A 97 4.35 5.96 -4.49
N THR A 98 5.39 6.65 -4.06
CA THR A 98 6.23 7.49 -4.91
C THR A 98 7.58 6.83 -5.11
N PHE A 99 7.92 6.60 -6.36
CA PHE A 99 9.23 6.12 -6.78
C PHE A 99 10.03 7.31 -7.29
N SER A 100 11.26 7.47 -6.83
CA SER A 100 12.17 8.52 -7.29
C SER A 100 13.59 8.02 -7.48
N VAL A 101 14.33 8.71 -8.34
CA VAL A 101 15.77 8.42 -8.51
C VAL A 101 16.48 8.84 -7.23
N PRO A 102 17.35 8.01 -6.66
CA PRO A 102 18.10 8.36 -5.47
C PRO A 102 18.87 9.67 -5.66
N ARG A 103 18.83 10.55 -4.67
CA ARG A 103 19.58 11.82 -4.68
C ARG A 103 21.09 11.59 -4.70
N ASN A 104 21.53 10.51 -4.05
CA ASN A 104 22.91 10.06 -4.03
C ASN A 104 22.94 8.62 -4.56
N PRO A 105 23.04 8.41 -5.89
CA PRO A 105 23.12 7.08 -6.42
C PRO A 105 24.35 6.38 -5.86
N PRO A 106 24.24 5.09 -5.47
CA PRO A 106 25.38 4.32 -4.98
C PRO A 106 26.47 4.26 -6.03
N SER A 107 27.75 4.22 -5.59
CA SER A 107 28.86 3.99 -6.49
C SER A 107 28.70 2.63 -7.20
N TYR A 108 29.32 2.48 -8.38
CA TYR A 108 29.19 1.27 -9.22
C TYR A 108 29.45 -0.04 -8.46
N GLU A 109 30.35 -0.02 -7.47
CA GLU A 109 30.68 -1.20 -6.65
C GLU A 109 29.58 -1.55 -5.62
N GLN A 110 28.76 -0.59 -5.22
CA GLN A 110 27.61 -0.79 -4.31
C GLN A 110 26.30 -1.09 -5.06
N SER A 111 26.27 -0.91 -6.38
CA SER A 111 25.07 -1.07 -7.20
C SER A 111 24.57 -2.52 -7.33
N GLN A 112 25.38 -3.51 -6.96
CA GLN A 112 24.94 -4.92 -6.94
C GLN A 112 24.07 -5.28 -5.73
N GLN A 113 23.98 -4.40 -4.72
CA GLN A 113 23.09 -4.54 -3.55
C GLN A 113 22.35 -3.23 -3.20
N GLY A 114 22.49 -2.19 -4.03
CA GLY A 114 22.04 -0.84 -3.71
C GLY A 114 20.56 -0.58 -4.02
N ARG A 115 20.01 0.42 -3.36
CA ARG A 115 18.70 1.01 -3.66
C ARG A 115 18.67 1.45 -5.12
N LEU A 116 17.84 0.81 -5.93
CA LEU A 116 17.63 1.23 -7.32
C LEU A 116 16.79 2.51 -7.38
N LEU A 117 15.83 2.65 -6.48
CA LEU A 117 14.93 3.80 -6.37
C LEU A 117 14.75 4.16 -4.90
N ASP A 118 14.51 5.44 -4.62
CA ASP A 118 13.90 5.85 -3.35
C ASP A 118 12.40 5.62 -3.44
N ILE A 119 11.82 5.03 -2.37
CA ILE A 119 10.41 4.63 -2.33
C ILE A 119 9.78 5.23 -1.09
N ASP A 120 8.84 6.15 -1.28
CA ASP A 120 8.04 6.75 -0.22
C ASP A 120 6.61 6.22 -0.31
N VAL A 121 6.17 5.52 0.73
CA VAL A 121 4.79 5.07 0.87
C VAL A 121 4.07 6.04 1.78
N PHE A 122 2.86 6.45 1.40
CA PHE A 122 2.07 7.36 2.21
C PHE A 122 0.61 6.94 2.28
N PHE A 123 -0.02 7.29 3.39
CA PHE A 123 -1.41 7.01 3.66
C PHE A 123 -2.16 8.32 3.94
N THR A 124 -3.40 8.37 3.46
CA THR A 124 -4.27 9.53 3.64
C THR A 124 -5.61 9.12 4.21
N ARG A 125 -6.23 10.02 4.95
CA ARG A 125 -7.60 9.87 5.42
C ARG A 125 -8.34 11.19 5.28
N ASN A 126 -9.53 11.14 4.68
CA ASN A 126 -10.43 12.29 4.55
C ASN A 126 -9.73 13.53 3.94
N GLY A 127 -8.87 13.29 2.94
CA GLY A 127 -8.13 14.34 2.23
C GLY A 127 -6.87 14.85 2.93
N VAL A 128 -6.43 14.22 4.02
CA VAL A 128 -5.23 14.61 4.78
C VAL A 128 -4.22 13.46 4.80
N LYS A 129 -2.93 13.76 4.56
CA LYS A 129 -1.85 12.78 4.74
C LYS A 129 -1.66 12.55 6.25
N GLU A 130 -1.95 11.33 6.72
CA GLU A 130 -1.77 10.95 8.12
C GLU A 130 -0.36 10.46 8.43
N GLY A 131 0.30 9.83 7.46
CA GLY A 131 1.64 9.31 7.66
C GLY A 131 2.22 8.65 6.41
N GLY A 132 3.37 8.02 6.60
CA GLY A 132 4.06 7.28 5.55
C GLY A 132 5.29 6.56 6.10
N TRP A 133 5.96 5.81 5.24
CA TRP A 133 7.19 5.07 5.57
C TRP A 133 8.09 4.90 4.35
N ASP A 134 9.36 4.62 4.59
CA ASP A 134 10.32 4.24 3.56
C ASP A 134 9.96 2.83 3.04
N GLY A 135 9.69 2.67 1.75
CA GLY A 135 9.37 1.38 1.14
C GLY A 135 10.51 0.34 1.23
N HIS A 136 11.69 0.75 1.69
CA HIS A 136 12.81 -0.16 2.00
C HIS A 136 12.81 -0.63 3.47
N GLU A 137 11.93 -0.11 4.32
CA GLU A 137 11.82 -0.53 5.71
C GLU A 137 11.39 -2.00 5.78
N GLU A 138 12.17 -2.83 6.46
CA GLU A 138 11.81 -4.20 6.78
C GLU A 138 11.02 -4.20 8.09
N LEU A 139 9.75 -4.59 8.02
CA LEU A 139 8.90 -4.65 9.21
C LEU A 139 8.93 -6.02 9.89
N ASP A 140 9.18 -7.07 9.14
CA ASP A 140 9.31 -8.41 9.68
C ASP A 140 10.62 -9.07 9.27
N VAL A 141 11.59 -9.04 10.18
CA VAL A 141 12.90 -9.69 10.00
C VAL A 141 12.77 -11.23 9.89
N ARG A 142 11.62 -11.79 10.30
CA ARG A 142 11.33 -13.23 10.21
C ARG A 142 10.74 -13.62 8.87
N SER A 143 10.27 -12.66 8.08
CA SER A 143 9.80 -12.91 6.72
C SER A 143 11.02 -13.26 5.86
N GLU A 144 11.20 -14.54 5.57
CA GLU A 144 12.22 -14.98 4.64
C GLU A 144 12.03 -14.32 3.27
N GLY A 145 12.89 -13.37 2.90
CA GLY A 145 12.91 -12.78 1.56
C GLY A 145 12.81 -11.26 1.48
N GLY A 146 12.80 -10.54 2.59
CA GLY A 146 12.84 -9.07 2.62
C GLY A 146 11.73 -8.42 1.79
N ASN A 147 11.91 -7.16 1.40
CA ASN A 147 10.96 -6.38 0.60
C ASN A 147 11.05 -6.64 -0.92
N ALA A 148 11.45 -7.86 -1.33
CA ALA A 148 11.56 -8.21 -2.74
C ALA A 148 10.21 -8.01 -3.45
N GLY A 149 10.25 -7.37 -4.63
CA GLY A 149 9.07 -7.03 -5.42
C GLY A 149 8.48 -5.65 -5.14
N LEU A 150 8.90 -4.96 -4.06
CA LEU A 150 8.41 -3.63 -3.71
C LEU A 150 9.40 -2.50 -4.07
N ARG A 151 10.62 -2.83 -4.44
CA ARG A 151 11.72 -1.88 -4.68
C ARG A 151 11.83 -1.38 -6.12
N GLY A 152 10.80 -1.61 -6.92
CA GLY A 152 10.76 -1.25 -8.34
C GLY A 152 11.17 -2.39 -9.28
N GLU A 153 11.35 -3.62 -8.76
CA GLU A 153 11.68 -4.81 -9.56
C GLU A 153 10.44 -5.39 -10.25
N CYS A 154 9.27 -5.17 -9.69
CA CYS A 154 8.00 -5.70 -10.19
C CYS A 154 6.98 -4.59 -10.45
N ASP A 155 6.03 -4.87 -11.32
CA ASP A 155 4.82 -4.06 -11.45
C ASP A 155 3.96 -4.22 -10.19
N LEU A 156 3.57 -3.10 -9.60
CA LEU A 156 2.66 -3.07 -8.47
C LEU A 156 1.26 -2.71 -8.92
N PHE A 157 0.28 -3.42 -8.38
CA PHE A 157 -1.13 -3.20 -8.65
C PHE A 157 -1.84 -2.73 -7.39
N PRO A 158 -2.74 -1.73 -7.49
CA PRO A 158 -3.68 -1.43 -6.44
C PRO A 158 -4.42 -2.69 -5.99
N ALA A 159 -4.50 -2.90 -4.69
CA ALA A 159 -5.15 -4.06 -4.12
C ALA A 159 -6.05 -3.68 -2.96
N ILE A 160 -7.22 -4.31 -2.92
CA ILE A 160 -8.18 -4.18 -1.83
C ILE A 160 -8.49 -5.58 -1.35
N GLY A 161 -8.32 -5.80 -0.07
CA GLY A 161 -8.71 -7.04 0.59
C GLY A 161 -9.93 -6.81 1.46
N VAL A 162 -10.87 -7.75 1.45
CA VAL A 162 -12.09 -7.66 2.26
C VAL A 162 -12.38 -8.99 2.94
N PHE A 163 -12.92 -8.94 4.14
CA PHE A 163 -13.52 -10.09 4.81
C PHE A 163 -14.79 -9.65 5.54
N GLY A 164 -15.69 -10.59 5.77
CA GLY A 164 -17.02 -10.27 6.28
C GLY A 164 -17.85 -9.47 5.26
N GLY A 165 -18.77 -8.65 5.73
CA GLY A 165 -19.59 -7.80 4.87
C GLY A 165 -19.07 -6.36 4.90
N VAL A 166 -18.54 -5.85 3.79
CA VAL A 166 -18.06 -4.47 3.67
C VAL A 166 -18.61 -3.85 2.39
N ASP A 167 -19.18 -2.66 2.52
CA ASP A 167 -19.63 -1.84 1.40
C ASP A 167 -18.64 -0.67 1.21
N PHE A 168 -18.15 -0.48 -0.02
CA PHE A 168 -17.18 0.55 -0.32
C PHE A 168 -17.22 0.98 -1.79
N ASP A 169 -16.76 2.20 -2.06
CA ASP A 169 -16.49 2.72 -3.41
C ASP A 169 -15.01 2.86 -3.65
N VAL A 170 -14.52 2.47 -4.82
CA VAL A 170 -13.12 2.66 -5.23
C VAL A 170 -13.00 3.89 -6.10
N LEU A 171 -12.09 4.79 -5.75
CA LEU A 171 -11.87 6.06 -6.43
C LEU A 171 -10.51 6.02 -7.16
N PHE A 172 -10.52 5.57 -8.41
CA PHE A 172 -9.30 5.50 -9.22
C PHE A 172 -9.00 6.78 -9.99
N HIS A 173 -10.04 7.56 -10.27
CA HIS A 173 -9.85 8.76 -11.09
C HIS A 173 -9.48 9.98 -10.23
N PRO A 174 -8.40 10.72 -10.58
CA PRO A 174 -7.91 11.84 -9.78
C PRO A 174 -8.94 12.93 -9.47
N SER A 175 -9.98 13.10 -10.31
CA SER A 175 -11.05 14.07 -10.05
C SER A 175 -11.94 13.71 -8.86
N GLN A 176 -11.93 12.44 -8.45
CA GLN A 176 -12.75 11.92 -7.35
C GLN A 176 -11.99 11.94 -6.02
N TRP A 177 -10.67 12.12 -6.05
CA TRP A 177 -9.83 12.08 -4.86
C TRP A 177 -10.03 13.30 -3.97
N LEU A 178 -10.05 13.07 -2.68
CA LEU A 178 -10.04 14.12 -1.67
C LEU A 178 -8.61 14.66 -1.46
N TYR A 179 -7.60 13.79 -1.54
CA TYR A 179 -6.20 14.17 -1.45
C TYR A 179 -5.57 14.35 -2.83
N ARG A 180 -4.69 15.34 -2.96
CA ARG A 180 -3.94 15.61 -4.20
C ARG A 180 -2.46 15.34 -3.96
N PRO A 181 -1.89 14.23 -4.48
CA PRO A 181 -0.50 13.86 -4.21
C PRO A 181 0.54 14.71 -4.97
N TYR A 182 0.12 15.68 -5.80
CA TYR A 182 1.01 16.57 -6.60
C TYR A 182 0.71 18.04 -6.34
#